data_f3405558e97ef441fa1931b19fb41614
#
_entry.id   f3405558e97ef441fa1931b19fb41614
#
_cell.length_a   1.000
_cell.length_b   1.000
_cell.length_c   1.000
_cell.angle_alpha   90.00
_cell.angle_beta   90.00
_cell.angle_gamma   90.00
#
_symmetry.space_group_name_H-M   'P 1'
#
loop_
_entity.id
_entity.type
_entity.pdbx_description
1 polymer ?
#
loop_
_entity_poly.entity_id
_entity_poly.type
_entity_poly.pdbx_seq_one_letter_code
_entity_poly.pdbx_strand_id
1 'polypeptide(L)'
;MHNPRWKAGGRAFAHIAQFHPELTALRRDLHAHPELGFEELYTGRRVKEALQLCGVDEIHEGIGRTGLVAVVRGRSQSSGSMVGLRADMDALPIAEHNDFSWKSCKQGLMHGCGHDGHTAML
;
A
#
# COMPACT_ATOMS: atom_id res chain seq x y z
N MET A 1 -16.81 21.67 15.07
CA MET A 1 -17.76 21.91 13.95
C MET A 1 -17.77 20.68 13.07
N HIS A 2 -18.87 19.93 13.01
CA HIS A 2 -19.01 18.74 12.16
C HIS A 2 -19.31 19.22 10.73
N ASN A 3 -18.41 18.95 9.79
CA ASN A 3 -18.61 19.28 8.38
C ASN A 3 -19.59 18.27 7.76
N PRO A 4 -20.80 18.66 7.32
CA PRO A 4 -21.80 17.74 6.79
C PRO A 4 -21.49 17.18 5.40
N ARG A 5 -20.41 17.60 4.74
CA ARG A 5 -20.02 17.11 3.40
C ARG A 5 -19.57 15.64 3.37
N TRP A 6 -19.21 15.05 4.50
CA TRP A 6 -18.82 13.63 4.60
C TRP A 6 -19.99 12.64 4.41
N LYS A 7 -21.24 13.12 4.46
CA LYS A 7 -22.41 12.26 4.25
C LYS A 7 -22.68 11.89 2.78
N ALA A 8 -22.07 12.61 1.81
CA ALA A 8 -22.30 12.37 0.39
C ALA A 8 -21.58 11.12 -0.16
N GLY A 9 -20.60 10.56 0.58
CA GLY A 9 -19.84 9.36 0.19
C GLY A 9 -20.36 8.04 0.77
N GLY A 10 -21.56 7.99 1.32
CA GLY A 10 -22.03 6.92 2.19
C GLY A 10 -21.79 5.48 1.70
N ARG A 11 -22.00 5.20 0.41
CA ARG A 11 -21.77 3.84 -0.15
C ARG A 11 -20.30 3.51 -0.34
N ALA A 12 -19.49 4.45 -0.83
CA ALA A 12 -18.06 4.24 -1.02
C ALA A 12 -17.34 4.07 0.32
N PHE A 13 -17.66 4.90 1.32
CA PHE A 13 -17.09 4.77 2.66
C PHE A 13 -17.52 3.47 3.36
N ALA A 14 -18.78 3.07 3.24
CA ALA A 14 -19.26 1.80 3.79
C ALA A 14 -18.54 0.60 3.16
N HIS A 15 -18.27 0.65 1.85
CA HIS A 15 -17.53 -0.38 1.14
C HIS A 15 -16.05 -0.43 1.60
N ILE A 16 -15.38 0.72 1.65
CA ILE A 16 -13.99 0.83 2.12
C ILE A 16 -13.87 0.36 3.59
N ALA A 17 -14.84 0.70 4.43
CA ALA A 17 -14.85 0.31 5.85
C ALA A 17 -14.81 -1.22 6.04
N GLN A 18 -15.32 -2.01 5.09
CA GLN A 18 -15.25 -3.46 5.14
C GLN A 18 -13.82 -4.00 5.05
N PHE A 19 -12.95 -3.32 4.30
CA PHE A 19 -11.54 -3.70 4.11
C PHE A 19 -10.60 -3.02 5.08
N HIS A 20 -11.08 -2.06 5.88
CA HIS A 20 -10.24 -1.28 6.78
C HIS A 20 -9.40 -2.12 7.74
N PRO A 21 -9.90 -3.21 8.35
CA PRO A 21 -9.08 -4.07 9.22
C PRO A 21 -7.92 -4.72 8.45
N GLU A 22 -8.16 -5.19 7.23
CA GLU A 22 -7.15 -5.84 6.36
C GLU A 22 -6.10 -4.83 5.90
N LEU A 23 -6.52 -3.65 5.46
CA LEU A 23 -5.61 -2.55 5.08
C LEU A 23 -4.77 -2.11 6.27
N THR A 24 -5.37 -2.04 7.46
CA THR A 24 -4.65 -1.70 8.70
C THR A 24 -3.61 -2.76 9.04
N ALA A 25 -3.95 -4.04 8.89
CA ALA A 25 -3.03 -5.14 9.15
C ALA A 25 -1.85 -5.12 8.16
N LEU A 26 -2.12 -4.94 6.86
CA LEU A 26 -1.10 -4.80 5.83
C LEU A 26 -0.18 -3.61 6.11
N ARG A 27 -0.76 -2.44 6.37
CA ARG A 27 0.02 -1.23 6.69
C ARG A 27 0.93 -1.43 7.90
N ARG A 28 0.45 -2.06 8.97
CA ARG A 28 1.24 -2.33 10.19
C ARG A 28 2.34 -3.35 9.95
N ASP A 29 2.08 -4.35 9.13
CA ASP A 29 3.07 -5.35 8.73
C ASP A 29 4.20 -4.70 7.93
N LEU A 30 3.89 -3.86 6.93
CA LEU A 30 4.87 -3.09 6.18
C LEU A 30 5.67 -2.15 7.09
N HIS A 31 4.99 -1.46 8.01
CA HIS A 31 5.63 -0.55 8.97
C HIS A 31 6.64 -1.26 9.86
N ALA A 32 6.32 -2.47 10.30
CA ALA A 32 7.22 -3.26 11.14
C ALA A 32 8.45 -3.79 10.39
N HIS A 33 8.40 -3.87 9.05
CA HIS A 33 9.46 -4.42 8.20
C HIS A 33 9.98 -3.40 7.16
N PRO A 34 10.46 -2.22 7.60
CA PRO A 34 10.91 -1.18 6.69
C PRO A 34 12.14 -1.61 5.89
N GLU A 35 12.19 -1.20 4.63
CA GLU A 35 13.32 -1.45 3.73
C GLU A 35 13.67 -0.17 2.97
N LEU A 36 14.97 0.03 2.71
CA LEU A 36 15.43 1.19 1.95
C LEU A 36 15.12 1.04 0.46
N GLY A 37 15.14 2.16 -0.24
CA GLY A 37 14.93 2.21 -1.68
C GLY A 37 15.84 1.26 -2.45
N PHE A 38 15.28 0.48 -3.35
CA PHE A 38 15.91 -0.60 -4.11
C PHE A 38 16.33 -1.85 -3.30
N GLU A 39 15.90 -1.95 -2.05
CA GLU A 39 16.13 -3.10 -1.17
C GLU A 39 14.80 -3.71 -0.67
N GLU A 40 13.65 -3.27 -1.21
CA GLU A 40 12.30 -3.61 -0.76
C GLU A 40 11.87 -5.03 -1.18
N LEU A 41 12.63 -6.04 -0.75
CA LEU A 41 12.35 -7.44 -1.11
C LEU A 41 11.19 -8.03 -0.34
N TYR A 42 11.13 -7.78 0.96
CA TYR A 42 9.99 -8.18 1.80
C TYR A 42 8.73 -7.44 1.40
N THR A 43 8.83 -6.12 1.30
CA THR A 43 7.73 -5.24 0.93
C THR A 43 7.16 -5.62 -0.43
N GLY A 44 8.01 -5.80 -1.45
CA GLY A 44 7.57 -6.22 -2.78
C GLY A 44 6.83 -7.55 -2.78
N ARG A 45 7.32 -8.54 -2.02
CA ARG A 45 6.63 -9.83 -1.87
C ARG A 45 5.26 -9.68 -1.21
N ARG A 46 5.15 -8.89 -0.13
CA ARG A 46 3.89 -8.65 0.57
C ARG A 46 2.88 -7.93 -0.32
N VAL A 47 3.33 -6.94 -1.08
CA VAL A 47 2.49 -6.24 -2.08
C VAL A 47 2.01 -7.21 -3.15
N LYS A 48 2.88 -8.04 -3.70
CA LYS A 48 2.50 -9.07 -4.68
C LYS A 48 1.43 -10.01 -4.14
N GLU A 49 1.61 -10.52 -2.92
CA GLU A 49 0.62 -11.40 -2.26
C GLU A 49 -0.74 -10.72 -2.12
N ALA A 50 -0.75 -9.45 -1.67
CA ALA A 50 -1.99 -8.67 -1.55
C ALA A 50 -2.67 -8.46 -2.90
N LEU A 51 -1.92 -8.10 -3.94
CA LEU A 51 -2.45 -7.93 -5.31
C LEU A 51 -3.02 -9.23 -5.87
N GLN A 52 -2.38 -10.38 -5.62
CA GLN A 52 -2.91 -11.69 -6.01
C GLN A 52 -4.24 -12.00 -5.34
N LEU A 53 -4.36 -11.70 -4.04
CA LEU A 53 -5.62 -11.86 -3.29
C LEU A 53 -6.73 -10.92 -3.79
N CYS A 54 -6.37 -9.73 -4.25
CA CYS A 54 -7.31 -8.80 -4.89
C CYS A 54 -7.77 -9.25 -6.28
N GLY A 55 -7.10 -10.25 -6.87
CA GLY A 55 -7.47 -10.82 -8.17
C GLY A 55 -7.14 -9.91 -9.35
N VAL A 56 -6.01 -9.22 -9.31
CA VAL A 56 -5.49 -8.45 -10.45
C VAL A 56 -5.19 -9.38 -11.64
N ASP A 57 -5.30 -8.87 -12.87
CA ASP A 57 -5.16 -9.69 -14.08
C ASP A 57 -3.70 -10.06 -14.38
N GLU A 58 -2.77 -9.16 -14.12
CA GLU A 58 -1.33 -9.37 -14.35
C GLU A 58 -0.49 -8.71 -13.27
N ILE A 59 0.67 -9.29 -12.96
CA ILE A 59 1.69 -8.68 -12.09
C ILE A 59 3.05 -8.82 -12.78
N HIS A 60 3.73 -7.69 -12.96
CA HIS A 60 5.08 -7.60 -13.49
C HIS A 60 6.02 -7.15 -12.37
N GLU A 61 7.04 -7.97 -12.09
CA GLU A 61 8.03 -7.72 -11.02
C GLU A 61 9.36 -7.23 -11.57
N GLY A 62 10.19 -6.71 -10.68
CA GLY A 62 11.55 -6.27 -11.03
C GLY A 62 11.61 -4.96 -11.80
N ILE A 63 10.55 -4.19 -11.80
CA ILE A 63 10.53 -2.86 -12.43
C ILE A 63 11.37 -1.92 -11.57
N GLY A 64 12.43 -1.35 -12.15
CA GLY A 64 13.37 -0.53 -11.38
C GLY A 64 14.04 -1.26 -10.23
N ARG A 65 14.26 -2.57 -10.33
CA ARG A 65 14.84 -3.54 -9.38
C ARG A 65 13.80 -4.20 -8.48
N THR A 66 13.11 -3.47 -7.61
CA THR A 66 12.20 -4.01 -6.58
C THR A 66 10.74 -3.68 -6.82
N GLY A 67 10.44 -2.78 -7.75
CA GLY A 67 9.09 -2.33 -8.04
C GLY A 67 8.24 -3.39 -8.74
N LEU A 68 6.91 -3.20 -8.64
CA LEU A 68 5.91 -4.04 -9.29
C LEU A 68 4.94 -3.17 -10.08
N VAL A 69 4.39 -3.74 -11.14
CA VAL A 69 3.25 -3.17 -11.86
C VAL A 69 2.15 -4.22 -11.92
N ALA A 70 0.97 -3.89 -11.41
CA ALA A 70 -0.22 -4.71 -11.57
C ALA A 70 -1.14 -4.12 -12.62
N VAL A 71 -1.78 -4.95 -13.40
CA VAL A 71 -2.75 -4.57 -14.42
C VAL A 71 -4.13 -5.07 -13.99
N VAL A 72 -5.10 -4.15 -13.99
CA VAL A 72 -6.51 -4.46 -13.77
C VAL A 72 -7.27 -4.08 -15.04
N ARG A 73 -7.91 -5.05 -15.67
CA ARG A 73 -8.68 -4.84 -16.91
C ARG A 73 -10.09 -4.40 -16.56
N GLY A 74 -10.48 -3.23 -17.05
CA GLY A 74 -11.85 -2.75 -16.92
C GLY A 74 -12.86 -3.62 -17.66
N ARG A 75 -14.08 -3.67 -17.19
CA ARG A 75 -15.17 -4.43 -17.82
C ARG A 75 -15.56 -3.90 -19.21
N SER A 76 -15.38 -2.61 -19.45
CA SER A 76 -15.65 -1.97 -20.73
C SER A 76 -14.34 -1.57 -21.41
N GLN A 77 -14.10 -2.08 -22.60
CA GLN A 77 -12.90 -1.76 -23.41
C GLN A 77 -13.21 -0.67 -24.48
N SER A 78 -14.35 0.00 -24.38
CA SER A 78 -14.82 0.89 -25.44
C SER A 78 -14.01 2.16 -25.64
N SER A 79 -13.27 2.64 -24.63
CA SER A 79 -12.53 3.89 -24.72
C SER A 79 -11.04 3.73 -25.05
N GLY A 80 -10.45 2.55 -24.81
CA GLY A 80 -9.00 2.35 -24.88
C GLY A 80 -8.19 3.16 -23.87
N SER A 81 -8.85 3.88 -22.96
CA SER A 81 -8.19 4.71 -21.94
C SER A 81 -7.58 3.87 -20.83
N MET A 82 -6.43 4.28 -20.33
CA MET A 82 -5.74 3.67 -19.21
C MET A 82 -5.44 4.71 -18.14
N VAL A 83 -5.56 4.34 -16.87
CA VAL A 83 -5.17 5.16 -15.72
C VAL A 83 -4.03 4.45 -14.99
N GLY A 84 -2.96 5.18 -14.70
CA GLY A 84 -1.88 4.71 -13.84
C GLY A 84 -2.01 5.29 -12.44
N LEU A 85 -1.93 4.44 -11.42
CA LEU A 85 -1.82 4.82 -10.02
C LEU A 85 -0.43 4.42 -9.52
N ARG A 86 0.15 5.19 -8.58
CA ARG A 86 1.47 4.91 -8.02
C ARG A 86 1.46 5.06 -6.51
N ALA A 87 2.15 4.14 -5.84
CA ALA A 87 2.59 4.28 -4.46
C ALA A 87 4.07 3.91 -4.37
N ASP A 88 4.80 4.62 -3.53
CA ASP A 88 6.18 4.32 -3.17
C ASP A 88 6.24 3.37 -1.97
N MET A 89 7.30 2.57 -1.87
CA MET A 89 7.40 1.48 -0.91
C MET A 89 8.58 1.61 0.07
N ASP A 90 9.49 2.54 -0.18
CA ASP A 90 10.73 2.68 0.59
C ASP A 90 10.53 3.32 1.95
N ALA A 91 11.39 2.93 2.88
CA ALA A 91 11.52 3.51 4.21
C ALA A 91 12.73 4.46 4.30
N LEU A 92 12.90 5.09 5.44
CA LEU A 92 13.96 6.04 5.70
C LEU A 92 15.01 5.47 6.69
N PRO A 93 16.29 5.89 6.58
CA PRO A 93 17.36 5.51 7.49
C PRO A 93 17.31 6.35 8.79
N ILE A 94 16.20 6.23 9.53
CA ILE A 94 15.98 6.91 10.81
C ILE A 94 15.54 5.90 11.87
N ALA A 95 15.95 6.14 13.12
CA ALA A 95 15.53 5.31 14.23
C ALA A 95 14.10 5.61 14.65
N GLU A 96 13.30 4.58 14.85
CA GLU A 96 11.97 4.72 15.39
C GLU A 96 11.97 4.71 16.92
N HIS A 97 11.35 5.72 17.54
CA HIS A 97 11.24 5.88 18.99
C HIS A 97 9.83 5.58 19.54
N ASN A 98 8.92 5.11 18.68
CA ASN A 98 7.59 4.69 19.12
C ASN A 98 7.64 3.39 19.93
N ASP A 99 6.58 3.14 20.73
CA ASP A 99 6.46 1.96 21.61
C ASP A 99 5.28 1.05 21.31
N PHE A 100 4.54 1.30 20.21
CA PHE A 100 3.45 0.43 19.80
C PHE A 100 3.96 -0.91 19.24
N SER A 101 3.10 -1.92 19.25
CA SER A 101 3.47 -3.31 18.92
C SER A 101 3.91 -3.55 17.48
N TRP A 102 3.59 -2.67 16.55
CA TRP A 102 3.96 -2.74 15.12
C TRP A 102 5.06 -1.75 14.72
N LYS A 103 5.84 -1.26 15.68
CA LYS A 103 7.02 -0.45 15.37
C LYS A 103 8.04 -1.25 14.58
N SER A 104 8.94 -0.56 13.92
CA SER A 104 10.03 -1.16 13.16
C SER A 104 10.78 -2.22 13.95
N CYS A 105 10.93 -3.41 13.37
CA CYS A 105 11.80 -4.45 13.90
C CYS A 105 13.27 -4.31 13.42
N LYS A 106 13.54 -3.32 12.55
CA LYS A 106 14.87 -3.05 12.00
C LYS A 106 15.45 -1.78 12.61
N GLN A 107 16.52 -1.93 13.38
CA GLN A 107 17.20 -0.79 14.01
C GLN A 107 17.68 0.21 12.96
N GLY A 108 17.38 1.49 13.17
CA GLY A 108 17.82 2.58 12.30
C GLY A 108 17.01 2.72 11.00
N LEU A 109 15.93 1.98 10.84
CA LEU A 109 15.01 2.11 9.71
C LEU A 109 13.58 2.35 10.20
N MET A 110 12.84 3.21 9.50
CA MET A 110 11.45 3.52 9.83
C MET A 110 10.69 4.02 8.61
N HIS A 111 9.41 3.66 8.51
CA HIS A 111 8.47 4.31 7.60
C HIS A 111 8.04 5.69 8.14
N GLY A 112 8.95 6.68 8.06
CA GLY A 112 8.73 8.03 8.57
C GLY A 112 8.05 8.98 7.58
N CYS A 113 7.87 8.57 6.30
CA CYS A 113 7.22 9.35 5.26
C CYS A 113 5.79 8.87 4.94
N GLY A 114 5.35 7.73 5.49
CA GLY A 114 4.01 7.20 5.28
C GLY A 114 3.86 6.32 4.04
N HIS A 115 4.95 5.88 3.42
CA HIS A 115 4.90 5.02 2.22
C HIS A 115 4.27 3.66 2.50
N ASP A 116 4.35 3.14 3.72
CA ASP A 116 3.59 1.99 4.20
C ASP A 116 2.07 2.18 4.07
N GLY A 117 1.60 3.40 4.38
CA GLY A 117 0.21 3.80 4.21
C GLY A 117 -0.18 4.00 2.74
N HIS A 118 0.69 4.64 1.94
CA HIS A 118 0.45 4.82 0.50
C HIS A 118 0.30 3.46 -0.19
N THR A 119 1.20 2.54 0.10
CA THR A 119 1.20 1.16 -0.46
C THR A 119 -0.06 0.39 -0.05
N ALA A 120 -0.45 0.45 1.22
CA ALA A 120 -1.64 -0.27 1.69
C ALA A 120 -2.96 0.31 1.15
N MET A 121 -3.01 1.60 0.84
CA MET A 121 -4.21 2.25 0.30
C MET A 121 -4.37 2.03 -1.21
N LEU A 122 -3.27 1.89 -1.97
CA LEU A 122 -3.30 1.63 -3.41
C LEU A 122 -3.83 0.24 -3.70
#